data_57c4305197165de5b8e185e26f5c4230
#
_entry.id   57c4305197165de5b8e185e26f5c4230
#
_cell.length_a   1.000
_cell.length_b   1.000
_cell.length_c   1.000
_cell.angle_alpha   90.00
_cell.angle_beta   90.00
_cell.angle_gamma   90.00
#
_symmetry.space_group_name_H-M   'P 1'
#
loop_
_entity.id
_entity.type
_entity.pdbx_description
1 polymer ?
#
loop_
_entity_poly.entity_id
_entity_poly.type
_entity_poly.pdbx_seq_one_letter_code
_entity_poly.pdbx_strand_id
1 'polypeptide(L)'
;MKNILVLCTGNSCRSQIAHGYLDKILNNKAKIYSAGIETHGLNPYAVKIMNLDGININNHTSNLVDEYLEIDFDFIITVCDHANETCPYIPSKNALRIHKNFEDPSKLNIYKENEKIKKYINCRDQIKDYCKIFRIKYF
;
A
#
# COMPACT_ATOMS: atom_id res chain seq x y z
N MET A 1 -13.83 -14.85 3.34
CA MET A 1 -12.61 -14.02 3.39
C MET A 1 -12.80 -12.79 2.52
N LYS A 2 -12.48 -11.61 3.06
CA LYS A 2 -12.61 -10.35 2.31
C LYS A 2 -11.44 -10.13 1.38
N ASN A 3 -11.67 -9.46 0.25
CA ASN A 3 -10.63 -9.05 -0.69
C ASN A 3 -10.40 -7.55 -0.59
N ILE A 4 -9.15 -7.15 -0.38
CA ILE A 4 -8.74 -5.75 -0.21
C ILE A 4 -7.71 -5.40 -1.28
N LEU A 5 -7.95 -4.31 -2.01
CA LEU A 5 -7.00 -3.76 -2.96
C LEU A 5 -6.46 -2.44 -2.44
N VAL A 6 -5.14 -2.30 -2.43
CA VAL A 6 -4.45 -1.05 -2.08
C VAL A 6 -3.78 -0.49 -3.33
N LEU A 7 -4.05 0.77 -3.63
CA LEU A 7 -3.55 1.43 -4.83
C LEU A 7 -2.64 2.61 -4.51
N CYS A 8 -1.53 2.71 -5.22
CA CYS A 8 -0.74 3.94 -5.30
C CYS A 8 -0.27 4.12 -6.75
N THR A 9 0.60 5.10 -7.03
CA THR A 9 0.98 5.41 -8.40
C THR A 9 1.80 4.27 -9.04
N GLY A 10 2.93 3.91 -8.44
CA GLY A 10 3.88 2.96 -9.03
C GLY A 10 3.89 1.58 -8.39
N ASN A 11 3.05 1.32 -7.39
CA ASN A 11 3.06 0.08 -6.60
C ASN A 11 4.49 -0.28 -6.13
N SER A 12 5.19 0.70 -5.63
CA SER A 12 6.61 0.61 -5.28
C SER A 12 6.87 0.73 -3.79
N CYS A 13 6.23 1.70 -3.12
CA CYS A 13 6.50 2.00 -1.71
C CYS A 13 5.25 2.00 -0.84
N ARG A 14 4.40 3.03 -0.93
CA ARG A 14 3.28 3.22 0.01
C ARG A 14 2.27 2.08 0.00
N SER A 15 1.85 1.62 -1.17
CA SER A 15 0.92 0.49 -1.27
C SER A 15 1.59 -0.82 -0.84
N GLN A 16 2.88 -0.98 -1.03
CA GLN A 16 3.62 -2.17 -0.59
C GLN A 16 3.73 -2.21 0.94
N ILE A 17 3.96 -1.07 1.56
CA ILE A 17 3.97 -0.97 3.03
C ILE A 17 2.60 -1.34 3.60
N ALA A 18 1.53 -0.76 3.05
CA ALA A 18 0.17 -1.06 3.47
C ALA A 18 -0.18 -2.54 3.26
N HIS A 19 0.20 -3.10 2.12
CA HIS A 19 0.02 -4.53 1.81
C HIS A 19 0.66 -5.40 2.90
N GLY A 20 1.91 -5.12 3.24
CA GLY A 20 2.63 -5.89 4.26
C GLY A 20 1.95 -5.84 5.63
N TYR A 21 1.53 -4.67 6.08
CA TYR A 21 0.86 -4.54 7.37
C TYR A 21 -0.54 -5.14 7.39
N LEU A 22 -1.33 -4.90 6.36
CA LEU A 22 -2.68 -5.47 6.29
C LEU A 22 -2.63 -6.98 6.27
N ASP A 23 -1.70 -7.55 5.52
CA ASP A 23 -1.53 -9.00 5.44
C ASP A 23 -1.22 -9.60 6.82
N LYS A 24 -0.31 -8.97 7.56
CA LYS A 24 0.05 -9.41 8.91
C LYS A 24 -1.07 -9.17 9.92
N ILE A 25 -1.67 -7.98 9.91
CA ILE A 25 -2.65 -7.57 10.93
C ILE A 25 -3.98 -8.30 10.75
N LEU A 26 -4.44 -8.46 9.51
CA LEU A 26 -5.70 -9.13 9.22
C LEU A 26 -5.55 -10.66 9.11
N ASN A 27 -4.32 -11.12 8.91
CA ASN A 27 -3.99 -12.54 8.83
C ASN A 27 -4.95 -13.28 7.88
N ASN A 28 -5.68 -14.28 8.34
CA ASN A 28 -6.57 -15.09 7.50
C ASN A 28 -7.95 -14.48 7.28
N LYS A 29 -8.20 -13.26 7.73
CA LYS A 29 -9.50 -12.58 7.59
C LYS A 29 -9.69 -11.91 6.25
N ALA A 30 -8.59 -11.62 5.54
CA ALA A 30 -8.65 -10.94 4.26
C ALA A 30 -7.50 -11.37 3.37
N LYS A 31 -7.75 -11.34 2.06
CA LYS A 31 -6.72 -11.48 1.04
C LYS A 31 -6.37 -10.09 0.54
N ILE A 32 -5.08 -9.75 0.57
CA ILE A 32 -4.57 -8.43 0.25
C ILE A 32 -3.94 -8.43 -1.13
N TYR A 33 -4.30 -7.41 -1.91
CA TYR A 33 -3.71 -7.11 -3.21
C TYR A 33 -3.21 -5.68 -3.18
N SER A 34 -2.12 -5.42 -3.85
CA SER A 34 -1.68 -4.05 -4.09
C SER A 34 -1.31 -3.88 -5.55
N ALA A 35 -1.56 -2.68 -6.08
CA ALA A 35 -1.32 -2.38 -7.48
C ALA A 35 -1.04 -0.89 -7.67
N GLY A 36 -0.59 -0.56 -8.87
CA GLY A 36 -0.35 0.81 -9.28
C GLY A 36 -1.05 1.14 -10.59
N ILE A 37 -1.15 2.43 -10.87
CA ILE A 37 -1.56 2.94 -12.17
C ILE A 37 -0.49 2.60 -13.21
N GLU A 38 0.75 2.58 -12.76
CA GLU A 38 1.93 2.11 -13.49
C GLU A 38 2.78 1.25 -12.54
N THR A 39 3.86 0.65 -13.01
CA THR A 39 4.75 -0.18 -12.19
C THR A 39 6.15 0.40 -12.17
N HIS A 40 6.69 0.62 -10.96
CA HIS A 40 8.04 1.16 -10.77
C HIS A 40 9.00 0.16 -10.10
N GLY A 41 8.56 -1.09 -9.91
CA GLY A 41 9.32 -2.07 -9.16
C GLY A 41 9.23 -1.85 -7.66
N LEU A 42 9.74 -2.79 -6.89
CA LEU A 42 9.71 -2.74 -5.43
C LEU A 42 10.81 -1.81 -4.92
N ASN A 43 10.44 -0.80 -4.14
CA ASN A 43 11.38 0.18 -3.61
C ASN A 43 12.30 -0.47 -2.56
N PRO A 44 13.65 -0.42 -2.75
CA PRO A 44 14.58 -1.07 -1.79
C PRO A 44 14.50 -0.48 -0.38
N TYR A 45 14.22 0.80 -0.24
CA TYR A 45 14.05 1.42 1.08
C TYR A 45 12.79 0.90 1.78
N ALA A 46 11.70 0.70 1.03
CA ALA A 46 10.50 0.10 1.58
C ALA A 46 10.79 -1.31 2.12
N VAL A 47 11.52 -2.12 1.35
CA VAL A 47 11.94 -3.46 1.80
C VAL A 47 12.73 -3.36 3.09
N LYS A 48 13.70 -2.45 3.15
CA LYS A 48 14.58 -2.28 4.30
C LYS A 48 13.83 -1.88 5.56
N ILE A 49 12.99 -0.84 5.48
CA ILE A 49 12.30 -0.34 6.67
C ILE A 49 11.20 -1.29 7.14
N MET A 50 10.61 -2.06 6.27
CA MET A 50 9.66 -3.10 6.65
C MET A 50 10.38 -4.24 7.36
N ASN A 51 11.54 -4.66 6.85
CA ASN A 51 12.36 -5.69 7.47
C ASN A 51 12.80 -5.29 8.89
N LEU A 52 13.12 -4.01 9.10
CA LEU A 52 13.45 -3.50 10.44
C LEU A 52 12.29 -3.64 11.43
N ASP A 53 11.07 -3.67 10.95
CA ASP A 53 9.86 -3.88 11.77
C ASP A 53 9.37 -5.34 11.74
N GLY A 54 10.21 -6.25 11.28
CA GLY A 54 9.91 -7.68 11.28
C GLY A 54 8.97 -8.15 10.17
N ILE A 55 8.78 -7.35 9.13
CA ILE A 55 7.91 -7.69 8.00
C ILE A 55 8.73 -7.83 6.74
N ASN A 56 8.72 -9.03 6.16
CA ASN A 56 9.44 -9.33 4.93
C ASN A 56 8.53 -9.16 3.72
N ILE A 57 8.80 -8.16 2.89
CA ILE A 57 8.08 -7.92 1.64
C ILE A 57 8.92 -8.24 0.40
N ASN A 58 10.04 -8.96 0.56
CA ASN A 58 10.92 -9.29 -0.57
C ASN A 58 10.21 -10.05 -1.70
N ASN A 59 9.16 -10.81 -1.36
CA ASN A 59 8.40 -11.59 -2.33
C ASN A 59 7.28 -10.81 -3.00
N HIS A 60 7.06 -9.56 -2.60
CA HIS A 60 6.07 -8.72 -3.24
C HIS A 60 6.53 -8.32 -4.64
N THR A 61 5.56 -8.12 -5.52
CA THR A 61 5.80 -7.67 -6.89
C THR A 61 5.04 -6.36 -7.14
N SER A 62 5.55 -5.58 -8.07
CA SER A 62 4.88 -4.36 -8.52
C SER A 62 3.94 -4.72 -9.67
N ASN A 63 2.64 -4.47 -9.49
CA ASN A 63 1.60 -4.94 -10.39
C ASN A 63 0.73 -3.78 -10.87
N LEU A 64 0.22 -3.90 -12.12
CA LEU A 64 -0.77 -2.97 -12.64
C LEU A 64 -2.16 -3.33 -12.11
N VAL A 65 -2.97 -2.32 -11.84
CA VAL A 65 -4.35 -2.51 -11.40
C VAL A 65 -5.15 -3.34 -12.42
N ASP A 66 -4.81 -3.25 -13.70
CA ASP A 66 -5.45 -4.01 -14.79
C ASP A 66 -5.40 -5.52 -14.57
N GLU A 67 -4.40 -6.01 -13.83
CA GLU A 67 -4.26 -7.44 -13.54
C GLU A 67 -5.34 -7.95 -12.60
N TYR A 68 -6.02 -7.08 -11.89
CA TYR A 68 -6.95 -7.43 -10.81
C TYR A 68 -8.40 -7.00 -11.06
N LEU A 69 -8.74 -6.55 -12.27
CA LEU A 69 -10.08 -6.03 -12.57
C LEU A 69 -11.19 -7.07 -12.47
N GLU A 70 -10.86 -8.35 -12.59
CA GLU A 70 -11.84 -9.44 -12.49
C GLU A 70 -12.10 -9.89 -11.05
N ILE A 71 -11.30 -9.41 -10.11
CA ILE A 71 -11.48 -9.73 -8.69
C ILE A 71 -12.56 -8.83 -8.10
N ASP A 72 -13.51 -9.41 -7.38
CA ASP A 72 -14.54 -8.65 -6.67
C ASP A 72 -13.99 -8.23 -5.30
N PHE A 73 -13.67 -6.94 -5.17
CA PHE A 73 -13.11 -6.39 -3.95
C PHE A 73 -14.18 -5.92 -2.98
N ASP A 74 -13.95 -6.14 -1.70
CA ASP A 74 -14.76 -5.61 -0.62
C ASP A 74 -14.31 -4.22 -0.20
N PHE A 75 -13.00 -3.95 -0.32
CA PHE A 75 -12.39 -2.66 -0.03
C PHE A 75 -11.40 -2.28 -1.12
N ILE A 76 -11.44 -1.01 -1.53
CA ILE A 76 -10.44 -0.42 -2.43
C ILE A 76 -9.89 0.82 -1.72
N ILE A 77 -8.60 0.78 -1.37
CA ILE A 77 -7.93 1.82 -0.61
C ILE A 77 -6.89 2.49 -1.50
N THR A 78 -7.05 3.79 -1.76
CA THR A 78 -6.01 4.58 -2.43
C THR A 78 -5.17 5.30 -1.38
N VAL A 79 -3.85 5.21 -1.51
CA VAL A 79 -2.90 5.76 -0.52
C VAL A 79 -2.09 6.93 -1.05
N CYS A 80 -2.41 7.42 -2.25
CA CYS A 80 -1.86 8.65 -2.78
C CYS A 80 -2.92 9.38 -3.61
N ASP A 81 -2.84 10.71 -3.64
CA ASP A 81 -3.83 11.53 -4.36
C ASP A 81 -3.83 11.25 -5.85
N HIS A 82 -2.66 11.06 -6.46
CA HIS A 82 -2.55 10.77 -7.89
C HIS A 82 -3.32 9.51 -8.27
N ALA A 83 -3.17 8.42 -7.51
CA ALA A 83 -3.91 7.18 -7.77
C ALA A 83 -5.41 7.37 -7.60
N ASN A 84 -5.82 8.18 -6.62
CA ASN A 84 -7.24 8.48 -6.40
C ASN A 84 -7.85 9.25 -7.58
N GLU A 85 -7.09 10.18 -8.17
CA GLU A 85 -7.57 11.02 -9.28
C GLU A 85 -7.54 10.31 -10.62
N THR A 86 -6.56 9.42 -10.84
CA THR A 86 -6.29 8.81 -12.15
C THR A 86 -6.60 7.31 -12.21
N CYS A 87 -7.15 6.74 -11.13
CA CYS A 87 -7.47 5.32 -11.08
C CYS A 87 -8.45 4.94 -12.18
N PRO A 88 -8.18 3.89 -12.98
CA PRO A 88 -9.13 3.40 -13.96
C PRO A 88 -10.38 2.83 -13.27
N TYR A 89 -11.44 2.65 -14.05
CA TYR A 89 -12.66 2.05 -13.54
C TYR A 89 -12.38 0.63 -13.03
N ILE A 90 -12.76 0.38 -11.78
CA ILE A 90 -12.68 -0.94 -11.15
C ILE A 90 -14.11 -1.41 -10.92
N PRO A 91 -14.54 -2.54 -11.53
CA PRO A 91 -15.95 -2.93 -11.55
C PRO A 91 -16.48 -3.61 -10.28
N SER A 92 -15.82 -3.46 -9.15
CA SER A 92 -16.29 -3.97 -7.86
C SER A 92 -17.40 -3.08 -7.30
N LYS A 93 -18.64 -3.40 -7.63
CA LYS A 93 -19.81 -2.55 -7.34
C LYS A 93 -20.08 -2.35 -5.85
N ASN A 94 -19.79 -3.37 -5.04
CA ASN A 94 -20.08 -3.36 -3.61
C ASN A 94 -18.86 -2.97 -2.76
N ALA A 95 -17.75 -2.60 -3.38
CA ALA A 95 -16.55 -2.23 -2.67
C ALA A 95 -16.73 -0.92 -1.91
N LEU A 96 -16.28 -0.89 -0.66
CA LEU A 96 -16.10 0.37 0.06
C LEU A 96 -14.80 1.00 -0.43
N ARG A 97 -14.90 2.20 -0.99
CA ARG A 97 -13.75 2.93 -1.53
C ARG A 97 -13.29 3.97 -0.53
N ILE A 98 -12.02 3.87 -0.14
CA ILE A 98 -11.43 4.72 0.91
C ILE A 98 -10.20 5.38 0.32
N HIS A 99 -10.04 6.68 0.59
CA HIS A 99 -8.84 7.41 0.20
C HIS A 99 -8.14 7.96 1.43
N LYS A 100 -6.83 7.72 1.53
CA LYS A 100 -5.96 8.32 2.55
C LYS A 100 -4.60 8.60 1.93
N ASN A 101 -4.29 9.86 1.70
CA ASN A 101 -2.99 10.24 1.15
C ASN A 101 -1.89 10.12 2.21
N PHE A 102 -0.76 9.54 1.79
CA PHE A 102 0.50 9.57 2.55
C PHE A 102 1.56 10.23 1.69
N GLU A 103 2.37 11.08 2.29
CA GLU A 103 3.46 11.73 1.58
C GLU A 103 4.44 10.68 1.03
N ASP A 104 4.87 10.87 -0.23
CA ASP A 104 5.79 9.95 -0.88
C ASP A 104 7.23 10.22 -0.42
N PRO A 105 7.83 9.33 0.39
CA PRO A 105 9.18 9.56 0.90
C PRO A 105 10.24 9.51 -0.19
N SER A 106 9.97 8.86 -1.33
CA SER A 106 10.90 8.75 -2.44
C SER A 106 11.08 10.05 -3.22
N LYS A 107 10.12 10.98 -3.08
CA LYS A 107 10.14 12.27 -3.79
C LYS A 107 10.67 13.42 -2.95
N LEU A 108 11.07 13.16 -1.71
CA LEU A 108 11.66 14.17 -0.86
C LEU A 108 13.10 14.42 -1.26
N ASN A 109 13.49 15.71 -1.35
CA ASN A 109 14.82 16.10 -1.77
C ASN A 109 15.80 16.03 -0.59
N ILE A 110 16.18 14.81 -0.22
CA ILE A 110 17.04 14.54 0.93
C ILE A 110 18.28 13.81 0.45
N TYR A 111 19.46 14.34 0.82
CA TYR A 111 20.74 13.81 0.36
C TYR A 111 21.44 12.90 1.36
N LYS A 112 21.20 13.09 2.66
CA LYS A 112 21.82 12.26 3.71
C LYS A 112 21.04 10.95 3.90
N GLU A 113 21.76 9.83 3.86
CA GLU A 113 21.18 8.48 3.92
C GLU A 113 20.36 8.26 5.19
N ASN A 114 20.89 8.63 6.35
CA ASN A 114 20.18 8.45 7.62
C ASN A 114 18.91 9.29 7.72
N GLU A 115 18.90 10.49 7.15
CA GLU A 115 17.71 11.34 7.12
C GLU A 115 16.65 10.76 6.15
N LYS A 116 17.11 10.23 5.02
CA LYS A 116 16.24 9.56 4.05
C LYS A 116 15.55 8.36 4.70
N ILE A 117 16.30 7.52 5.41
CA ILE A 117 15.74 6.37 6.10
C ILE A 117 14.71 6.79 7.15
N LYS A 118 14.98 7.86 7.91
CA LYS A 118 14.01 8.40 8.87
C LYS A 118 12.69 8.79 8.22
N LYS A 119 12.73 9.36 7.02
CA LYS A 119 11.51 9.74 6.28
C LYS A 119 10.72 8.51 5.84
N TYR A 120 11.40 7.47 5.38
CA TYR A 120 10.74 6.21 5.07
C TYR A 120 10.14 5.55 6.30
N ILE A 121 10.84 5.56 7.43
CA ILE A 121 10.33 5.04 8.71
C ILE A 121 9.10 5.82 9.17
N ASN A 122 9.12 7.14 9.06
CA ASN A 122 7.97 7.97 9.40
C ASN A 122 6.75 7.63 8.53
N CYS A 123 6.94 7.49 7.23
CA CYS A 123 5.89 7.05 6.30
C CYS A 123 5.36 5.66 6.68
N ARG A 124 6.26 4.72 6.94
CA ARG A 124 5.91 3.38 7.38
C ARG A 124 5.02 3.41 8.63
N ASP A 125 5.42 4.17 9.64
CA ASP A 125 4.71 4.23 10.91
C ASP A 125 3.32 4.84 10.77
N GLN A 126 3.17 5.85 9.92
CA GLN A 126 1.86 6.45 9.60
C GLN A 126 0.94 5.42 8.94
N ILE A 127 1.45 4.67 7.98
CA ILE A 127 0.69 3.63 7.28
C ILE A 127 0.34 2.49 8.23
N LYS A 128 1.28 2.09 9.09
CA LYS A 128 1.07 1.06 10.11
C LYS A 128 -0.10 1.44 11.03
N ASP A 129 -0.11 2.66 11.54
CA ASP A 129 -1.17 3.15 12.41
C ASP A 129 -2.51 3.17 11.68
N TYR A 130 -2.52 3.60 10.43
CA TYR A 130 -3.72 3.57 9.59
C TYR A 130 -4.26 2.14 9.45
N CYS A 131 -3.40 1.17 9.21
CA CYS A 131 -3.80 -0.23 9.05
C CYS A 131 -4.39 -0.80 10.35
N LYS A 132 -3.83 -0.43 11.50
CA LYS A 132 -4.37 -0.83 12.81
C LYS A 132 -5.77 -0.26 13.03
N ILE A 133 -5.96 1.01 12.71
CA ILE A 133 -7.27 1.67 12.82
C ILE A 133 -8.27 1.04 11.85
N PHE A 134 -7.84 0.75 10.64
CA PHE A 134 -8.65 0.07 9.62
C PHE A 134 -9.19 -1.27 10.16
N ARG A 135 -8.31 -2.06 10.77
CA ARG A 135 -8.73 -3.34 11.37
C ARG A 135 -9.81 -3.14 12.43
N ILE A 136 -9.60 -2.18 13.33
CA ILE A 136 -10.54 -1.90 14.42
C ILE A 136 -11.91 -1.50 13.85
N LYS A 137 -11.90 -0.69 12.78
CA LYS A 137 -13.14 -0.16 12.20
C LYS A 137 -13.92 -1.18 11.39
N TYR A 138 -13.23 -2.07 10.66
CA TYR A 138 -13.89 -2.94 9.67
C TYR A 138 -13.77 -4.43 9.94
N PHE A 139 -12.98 -4.83 10.93
CA PHE A 139 -12.76 -6.23 11.30
C PHE A 139 -12.78 -6.44 12.82
#